data_87721c1648881390ab4f4f9ac01e861c
#
_entry.id   87721c1648881390ab4f4f9ac01e861c
#
_cell.length_a   1.000
_cell.length_b   1.000
_cell.length_c   1.000
_cell.angle_alpha   90.00
_cell.angle_beta   90.00
_cell.angle_gamma   90.00
#
_symmetry.space_group_name_H-M   'P 1'
#
loop_
_entity.id
_entity.type
_entity.pdbx_description
1 polymer ?
#
loop_
_entity_poly.entity_id
_entity_poly.type
_entity_poly.pdbx_seq_one_letter_code
_entity_poly.pdbx_strand_id
1 'polypeptide(L)'
;MTQILTQAPAAAEAESPACKLIAPFIPGYTLASADVNASARKAVLHLEPCFDRKDACPRCHARDDGDFICYGTRQITLRALLFANWDVTFVATLRRFKCRRCGAVFEESCPLAYKYGDKTFRVTREVGGSVLRDLERNASVKDVAERYGISWNTARDIHKYWLQANTCFDLGDASVLAMDEFSIARGQAYATVVIDLPTRRVIWVGKGKSNTDVKEFLKLCGPAGCDQIKAVAMDQNAGFASLVKRYCPHARVAYDLFHLLNTYNRNVLSAIRLRLCEDLGNNNDLAGRVRMKRARFLLLAKASTLCKEKRTTLAGLLRKYKDLGRAYLLYQQLYGVWAAKSREEAEQCWKGWVRFAKESKCAEAVEFARNQDKRYRDGIVNAATLHIGTSVLEGINNKIKVLKRIGYGFRDFVYFKLRVMHAFPGKPVQMPLAADLV
;
A
#
# COMPACT_ATOMS: atom_id res chain seq x y z
N MET A 1 4.97 -30.68 -40.25
CA MET A 1 4.25 -30.42 -41.51
C MET A 1 3.34 -29.23 -41.26
N THR A 2 3.69 -28.10 -41.87
CA THR A 2 2.91 -26.87 -41.82
C THR A 2 1.88 -26.96 -42.93
N GLN A 3 0.61 -27.17 -42.64
CA GLN A 3 -0.44 -27.05 -43.65
C GLN A 3 -0.81 -25.56 -43.76
N ILE A 4 -0.41 -24.93 -44.83
CA ILE A 4 -0.86 -23.60 -45.24
C ILE A 4 -2.18 -23.82 -45.98
N LEU A 5 -3.30 -23.51 -45.34
CA LEU A 5 -4.59 -23.41 -46.05
C LEU A 5 -4.69 -22.02 -46.67
N THR A 6 -4.14 -21.88 -47.85
CA THR A 6 -4.26 -20.66 -48.68
C THR A 6 -5.43 -20.84 -49.64
N GLN A 7 -6.60 -20.29 -49.28
CA GLN A 7 -7.63 -19.89 -50.29
C GLN A 7 -8.36 -18.66 -49.72
N ALA A 8 -8.47 -17.63 -50.56
CA ALA A 8 -9.31 -16.47 -50.24
C ALA A 8 -10.78 -16.91 -50.28
N PRO A 9 -11.59 -16.63 -49.22
CA PRO A 9 -12.94 -17.10 -49.16
C PRO A 9 -13.85 -16.30 -50.10
N ALA A 10 -14.52 -17.02 -51.00
CA ALA A 10 -15.75 -16.55 -51.64
C ALA A 10 -16.85 -16.40 -50.56
N ALA A 11 -17.83 -15.54 -50.82
CA ALA A 11 -18.91 -15.19 -49.87
C ALA A 11 -19.68 -16.38 -49.22
N ALA A 12 -19.50 -17.60 -49.72
CA ALA A 12 -20.09 -18.84 -49.19
C ALA A 12 -19.37 -19.41 -47.93
N GLU A 13 -18.12 -18.99 -47.62
CA GLU A 13 -17.38 -19.52 -46.49
C GLU A 13 -17.72 -18.81 -45.14
N ALA A 14 -18.37 -17.63 -45.17
CA ALA A 14 -18.84 -16.91 -43.99
C ALA A 14 -19.90 -17.70 -43.17
N GLU A 15 -20.45 -18.76 -43.72
CA GLU A 15 -21.45 -19.64 -43.05
C GLU A 15 -20.86 -20.94 -42.48
N SER A 16 -19.55 -21.16 -42.55
CA SER A 16 -18.96 -22.38 -42.03
C SER A 16 -19.24 -22.51 -40.48
N PRO A 17 -19.44 -23.73 -39.95
CA PRO A 17 -19.63 -23.94 -38.49
C PRO A 17 -18.47 -23.37 -37.66
N ALA A 18 -17.24 -23.38 -38.19
CA ALA A 18 -16.06 -22.82 -37.54
C ALA A 18 -16.13 -21.28 -37.42
N CYS A 19 -16.59 -20.58 -38.47
CA CYS A 19 -16.79 -19.13 -38.44
C CYS A 19 -17.90 -18.74 -37.43
N LYS A 20 -18.99 -19.49 -37.37
CA LYS A 20 -20.07 -19.26 -36.39
C LYS A 20 -19.60 -19.47 -34.94
N LEU A 21 -18.69 -20.42 -34.71
CA LEU A 21 -18.11 -20.67 -33.39
C LEU A 21 -17.18 -19.52 -32.93
N ILE A 22 -16.45 -18.89 -33.83
CA ILE A 22 -15.47 -17.85 -33.55
C ILE A 22 -16.11 -16.46 -33.50
N ALA A 23 -17.18 -16.22 -34.27
CA ALA A 23 -17.84 -14.92 -34.40
C ALA A 23 -18.11 -14.18 -33.08
N PRO A 24 -18.55 -14.84 -31.97
CA PRO A 24 -18.75 -14.16 -30.69
C PRO A 24 -17.46 -13.58 -30.07
N PHE A 25 -16.30 -14.11 -30.46
CA PHE A 25 -14.99 -13.68 -29.91
C PHE A 25 -14.29 -12.62 -30.78
N ILE A 26 -14.81 -12.35 -31.99
CA ILE A 26 -14.27 -11.39 -32.94
C ILE A 26 -15.30 -10.35 -33.39
N PRO A 27 -16.04 -9.69 -32.47
CA PRO A 27 -17.11 -8.77 -32.83
C PRO A 27 -16.60 -7.67 -33.80
N GLY A 28 -17.29 -7.50 -34.94
CA GLY A 28 -16.95 -6.54 -35.94
C GLY A 28 -15.86 -7.02 -36.95
N TYR A 29 -15.45 -8.27 -36.86
CA TYR A 29 -14.47 -8.87 -37.79
C TYR A 29 -14.98 -10.18 -38.34
N THR A 30 -14.46 -10.52 -39.53
CA THR A 30 -14.58 -11.85 -40.14
C THR A 30 -13.21 -12.51 -40.14
N LEU A 31 -13.20 -13.84 -40.07
CA LEU A 31 -11.99 -14.63 -40.22
C LEU A 31 -11.61 -14.73 -41.70
N ALA A 32 -10.47 -14.15 -42.09
CA ALA A 32 -9.96 -14.21 -43.46
C ALA A 32 -9.12 -15.47 -43.67
N SER A 33 -8.22 -15.81 -42.77
CA SER A 33 -7.39 -17.01 -42.77
C SER A 33 -6.92 -17.40 -41.38
N ALA A 34 -6.41 -18.62 -41.23
CA ALA A 34 -5.87 -19.13 -40.01
C ALA A 34 -4.58 -19.94 -40.25
N ASP A 35 -3.50 -19.57 -39.57
CA ASP A 35 -2.26 -20.33 -39.53
C ASP A 35 -2.25 -21.17 -38.23
N VAL A 36 -2.31 -22.49 -38.38
CA VAL A 36 -2.44 -23.41 -37.24
C VAL A 36 -1.23 -24.32 -37.13
N ASN A 37 -0.55 -24.27 -36.01
CA ASN A 37 0.52 -25.21 -35.65
C ASN A 37 0.06 -26.10 -34.52
N ALA A 38 -0.44 -27.31 -34.85
CA ALA A 38 -1.01 -28.22 -33.87
C ALA A 38 0.05 -28.78 -32.92
N SER A 39 1.28 -29.03 -33.37
CA SER A 39 2.36 -29.55 -32.51
C SER A 39 2.80 -28.53 -31.45
N ALA A 40 2.82 -27.25 -31.78
CA ALA A 40 3.13 -26.16 -30.87
C ALA A 40 1.89 -25.62 -30.14
N ARG A 41 0.68 -26.07 -30.46
CA ARG A 41 -0.60 -25.51 -29.98
C ARG A 41 -0.69 -24.01 -30.15
N LYS A 42 -0.31 -23.52 -31.37
CA LYS A 42 -0.37 -22.10 -31.71
C LYS A 42 -1.31 -21.87 -32.88
N ALA A 43 -2.09 -20.80 -32.80
CA ALA A 43 -2.95 -20.35 -33.86
C ALA A 43 -2.83 -18.84 -34.09
N VAL A 44 -2.68 -18.42 -35.33
CA VAL A 44 -2.74 -17.02 -35.74
C VAL A 44 -3.95 -16.86 -36.63
N LEU A 45 -4.92 -16.04 -36.20
CA LEU A 45 -6.14 -15.77 -36.92
C LEU A 45 -6.06 -14.37 -37.56
N HIS A 46 -6.15 -14.34 -38.91
CA HIS A 46 -6.16 -13.10 -39.68
C HIS A 46 -7.59 -12.61 -39.85
N LEU A 47 -7.84 -11.38 -39.40
CA LEU A 47 -9.18 -10.81 -39.23
C LEU A 47 -9.34 -9.57 -40.09
N GLU A 48 -10.41 -9.55 -40.91
CA GLU A 48 -10.80 -8.40 -41.71
C GLU A 48 -12.03 -7.69 -41.11
N PRO A 49 -12.07 -6.35 -41.09
CA PRO A 49 -13.18 -5.60 -40.53
C PRO A 49 -14.46 -5.75 -41.37
N CYS A 50 -15.57 -6.13 -40.68
CA CYS A 50 -16.89 -6.22 -41.27
C CYS A 50 -17.90 -5.23 -40.70
N PHE A 51 -17.44 -4.21 -39.95
CA PHE A 51 -18.27 -3.18 -39.34
C PHE A 51 -18.17 -1.86 -40.10
N ASP A 52 -19.22 -1.05 -40.02
CA ASP A 52 -19.21 0.30 -40.53
C ASP A 52 -18.30 1.18 -39.64
N ARG A 53 -17.63 2.14 -40.30
CA ARG A 53 -16.80 3.07 -39.57
C ARG A 53 -17.64 3.91 -38.59
N LYS A 54 -17.22 3.96 -37.33
CA LYS A 54 -17.90 4.74 -36.29
C LYS A 54 -17.06 5.89 -35.70
N ASP A 55 -15.77 5.96 -36.02
CA ASP A 55 -14.87 6.94 -35.44
C ASP A 55 -15.01 8.30 -36.12
N ALA A 56 -15.14 9.35 -35.31
CA ALA A 56 -15.07 10.73 -35.80
C ALA A 56 -13.63 11.12 -36.14
N CYS A 57 -13.45 12.12 -37.00
CA CYS A 57 -12.14 12.71 -37.19
C CYS A 57 -11.58 13.27 -35.88
N PRO A 58 -10.37 12.87 -35.44
CA PRO A 58 -9.81 13.33 -34.16
C PRO A 58 -9.49 14.82 -34.13
N ARG A 59 -9.43 15.50 -35.28
CA ARG A 59 -9.08 16.91 -35.42
C ARG A 59 -10.29 17.83 -35.53
N CYS A 60 -11.25 17.51 -36.41
CA CYS A 60 -12.39 18.39 -36.71
C CYS A 60 -13.75 17.76 -36.35
N HIS A 61 -13.73 16.57 -35.74
CA HIS A 61 -14.92 15.83 -35.29
C HIS A 61 -15.96 15.51 -36.38
N ALA A 62 -15.60 15.63 -37.66
CA ALA A 62 -16.45 15.18 -38.75
C ALA A 62 -16.83 13.70 -38.60
N ARG A 63 -18.07 13.33 -38.99
CA ARG A 63 -18.61 11.98 -38.79
C ARG A 63 -19.22 11.38 -40.08
N ASP A 64 -19.55 12.22 -41.07
CA ASP A 64 -20.20 11.77 -42.27
C ASP A 64 -19.23 10.94 -43.12
N ASP A 65 -19.68 9.82 -43.63
CA ASP A 65 -18.83 8.90 -44.41
C ASP A 65 -18.27 9.55 -45.68
N GLY A 66 -19.02 10.48 -46.31
CA GLY A 66 -18.56 11.29 -47.43
C GLY A 66 -17.35 12.19 -47.13
N ASP A 67 -17.09 12.48 -45.85
CA ASP A 67 -15.97 13.30 -45.38
C ASP A 67 -14.63 12.55 -45.38
N PHE A 68 -14.61 11.25 -45.67
CA PHE A 68 -13.42 10.43 -45.51
C PHE A 68 -13.05 9.71 -46.80
N ILE A 69 -11.74 9.60 -47.00
CA ILE A 69 -11.15 8.77 -48.04
C ILE A 69 -10.39 7.63 -47.36
N CYS A 70 -10.60 6.39 -47.83
CA CYS A 70 -9.75 5.28 -47.43
C CYS A 70 -8.31 5.57 -47.88
N TYR A 71 -7.37 5.58 -46.91
CA TYR A 71 -5.96 5.95 -47.12
C TYR A 71 -5.02 4.75 -46.97
N GLY A 72 -5.57 3.55 -46.94
CA GLY A 72 -4.85 2.29 -46.79
C GLY A 72 -5.27 1.52 -45.54
N THR A 73 -4.54 0.47 -45.28
CA THR A 73 -4.76 -0.42 -44.14
C THR A 73 -3.48 -0.61 -43.34
N ARG A 74 -3.62 -1.07 -42.09
CA ARG A 74 -2.53 -1.49 -41.23
C ARG A 74 -2.95 -2.70 -40.43
N GLN A 75 -2.06 -3.67 -40.28
CA GLN A 75 -2.28 -4.81 -39.41
C GLN A 75 -1.76 -4.56 -38.01
N ILE A 76 -2.52 -4.99 -37.02
CA ILE A 76 -2.11 -5.02 -35.59
C ILE A 76 -2.22 -6.44 -35.03
N THR A 77 -1.29 -6.79 -34.17
CA THR A 77 -1.27 -8.08 -33.49
C THR A 77 -1.85 -7.93 -32.11
N LEU A 78 -2.84 -8.75 -31.76
CA LEU A 78 -3.47 -8.80 -30.46
C LEU A 78 -3.29 -10.17 -29.84
N ARG A 79 -2.84 -10.22 -28.60
CA ARG A 79 -2.86 -11.45 -27.83
C ARG A 79 -4.30 -11.79 -27.45
N ALA A 80 -4.77 -13.00 -27.80
CA ALA A 80 -6.09 -13.48 -27.46
C ALA A 80 -6.04 -14.49 -26.29
N LEU A 81 -7.20 -14.82 -25.72
CA LEU A 81 -7.32 -15.84 -24.69
C LEU A 81 -6.88 -17.20 -25.22
N LEU A 82 -6.20 -17.96 -24.36
CA LEU A 82 -5.87 -19.36 -24.62
C LEU A 82 -7.16 -20.18 -24.68
N PHE A 83 -7.46 -20.69 -25.85
CA PHE A 83 -8.56 -21.62 -26.05
C PHE A 83 -8.04 -23.05 -25.83
N ALA A 84 -8.54 -23.76 -24.84
CA ALA A 84 -8.12 -25.14 -24.55
C ALA A 84 -6.58 -25.37 -24.51
N ASN A 85 -5.84 -24.46 -23.87
CA ASN A 85 -4.36 -24.42 -23.84
C ASN A 85 -3.67 -24.10 -25.18
N TRP A 86 -4.37 -23.51 -26.11
CA TRP A 86 -3.79 -22.97 -27.33
C TRP A 86 -3.31 -21.53 -27.14
N ASP A 87 -2.20 -21.24 -27.75
CA ASP A 87 -1.62 -19.89 -27.86
C ASP A 87 -2.24 -19.19 -29.08
N VAL A 88 -3.23 -18.32 -28.85
CA VAL A 88 -4.00 -17.69 -29.93
C VAL A 88 -3.61 -16.22 -30.06
N THR A 89 -3.33 -15.83 -31.31
CA THR A 89 -3.00 -14.45 -31.68
C THR A 89 -3.94 -13.99 -32.80
N PHE A 90 -4.49 -12.79 -32.66
CA PHE A 90 -5.26 -12.16 -33.74
C PHE A 90 -4.39 -11.16 -34.45
N VAL A 91 -4.39 -11.23 -35.80
CA VAL A 91 -3.84 -10.22 -36.68
C VAL A 91 -5.02 -9.50 -37.31
N ALA A 92 -5.38 -8.34 -36.72
CA ALA A 92 -6.54 -7.58 -37.17
C ALA A 92 -6.13 -6.46 -38.12
N THR A 93 -6.81 -6.36 -39.26
CA THR A 93 -6.65 -5.28 -40.21
C THR A 93 -7.44 -4.06 -39.75
N LEU A 94 -6.77 -2.90 -39.66
CA LEU A 94 -7.36 -1.60 -39.38
C LEU A 94 -7.34 -0.73 -40.64
N ARG A 95 -8.43 -0.04 -40.89
CA ARG A 95 -8.51 0.92 -42.01
C ARG A 95 -7.96 2.27 -41.57
N ARG A 96 -7.26 2.93 -42.48
CA ARG A 96 -6.77 4.29 -42.33
C ARG A 96 -7.59 5.22 -43.19
N PHE A 97 -7.91 6.37 -42.67
CA PHE A 97 -8.74 7.38 -43.34
C PHE A 97 -8.03 8.73 -43.37
N LYS A 98 -8.29 9.47 -44.47
CA LYS A 98 -7.95 10.88 -44.58
C LYS A 98 -9.23 11.70 -44.60
N CYS A 99 -9.32 12.67 -43.64
CA CYS A 99 -10.46 13.58 -43.59
C CYS A 99 -10.39 14.61 -44.68
N ARG A 100 -11.46 14.75 -45.48
CA ARG A 100 -11.57 15.74 -46.57
C ARG A 100 -11.69 17.17 -46.00
N ARG A 101 -12.28 17.35 -44.83
CA ARG A 101 -12.50 18.69 -44.23
C ARG A 101 -11.22 19.31 -43.68
N CYS A 102 -10.35 18.54 -43.03
CA CYS A 102 -9.17 19.09 -42.35
C CYS A 102 -7.85 18.46 -42.76
N GLY A 103 -7.84 17.47 -43.65
CA GLY A 103 -6.65 16.77 -44.12
C GLY A 103 -6.01 15.79 -43.12
N ALA A 104 -6.56 15.63 -41.93
CA ALA A 104 -6.02 14.73 -40.92
C ALA A 104 -6.08 13.26 -41.40
N VAL A 105 -4.98 12.52 -41.18
CA VAL A 105 -4.92 11.08 -41.41
C VAL A 105 -5.00 10.38 -40.07
N PHE A 106 -5.87 9.40 -39.91
CA PHE A 106 -6.06 8.65 -38.69
C PHE A 106 -6.44 7.19 -38.96
N GLU A 107 -6.28 6.35 -37.94
CA GLU A 107 -6.69 4.94 -38.00
C GLU A 107 -8.00 4.77 -37.21
N GLU A 108 -8.83 3.84 -37.65
CA GLU A 108 -10.00 3.44 -36.86
C GLU A 108 -9.59 2.68 -35.60
N SER A 109 -10.41 2.76 -34.57
CA SER A 109 -10.17 2.02 -33.33
C SER A 109 -10.52 0.53 -33.52
N CYS A 110 -9.68 -0.35 -32.96
CA CYS A 110 -9.94 -1.77 -32.98
C CYS A 110 -10.94 -2.16 -31.84
N PRO A 111 -12.15 -2.61 -32.17
CA PRO A 111 -13.12 -3.02 -31.15
C PRO A 111 -12.69 -4.24 -30.32
N LEU A 112 -11.75 -5.06 -30.83
CA LEU A 112 -11.23 -6.23 -30.11
C LEU A 112 -10.18 -5.87 -29.06
N ALA A 113 -9.47 -4.74 -29.27
CA ALA A 113 -8.37 -4.36 -28.39
C ALA A 113 -8.87 -3.91 -27.01
N TYR A 114 -8.16 -4.33 -25.98
CA TYR A 114 -8.42 -3.84 -24.62
C TYR A 114 -8.03 -2.37 -24.52
N LYS A 115 -9.00 -1.55 -24.16
CA LYS A 115 -8.81 -0.10 -23.98
C LYS A 115 -9.16 0.30 -22.57
N TYR A 116 -8.33 1.14 -21.94
CA TYR A 116 -8.62 1.76 -20.66
C TYR A 116 -8.24 3.25 -20.70
N GLY A 117 -9.22 4.12 -20.55
CA GLY A 117 -9.05 5.55 -20.85
C GLY A 117 -8.58 5.75 -22.29
N ASP A 118 -7.53 6.54 -22.48
CA ASP A 118 -6.94 6.80 -23.80
C ASP A 118 -5.89 5.75 -24.22
N LYS A 119 -5.59 4.79 -23.35
CA LYS A 119 -4.59 3.76 -23.61
C LYS A 119 -5.21 2.53 -24.21
N THR A 120 -4.72 2.14 -25.39
CA THR A 120 -5.04 0.87 -26.07
C THR A 120 -3.89 -0.11 -25.87
N PHE A 121 -4.21 -1.34 -25.50
CA PHE A 121 -3.25 -2.41 -25.27
C PHE A 121 -3.32 -3.45 -26.39
N ARG A 122 -2.18 -4.07 -26.72
CA ARG A 122 -2.10 -5.12 -27.75
C ARG A 122 -2.55 -6.49 -27.23
N VAL A 123 -3.69 -6.50 -26.56
CA VAL A 123 -4.37 -7.70 -26.05
C VAL A 123 -5.85 -7.55 -26.31
N THR A 124 -6.58 -8.66 -26.40
CA THR A 124 -8.04 -8.61 -26.50
C THR A 124 -8.67 -8.16 -25.19
N ARG A 125 -9.96 -7.75 -25.24
CA ARG A 125 -10.73 -7.33 -24.05
C ARG A 125 -10.78 -8.42 -22.99
N GLU A 126 -10.92 -9.67 -23.41
CA GLU A 126 -11.00 -10.84 -22.53
C GLU A 126 -9.67 -11.07 -21.81
N VAL A 127 -8.54 -10.97 -22.53
CA VAL A 127 -7.20 -11.05 -21.92
C VAL A 127 -7.01 -9.91 -20.94
N GLY A 128 -7.28 -8.66 -21.33
CA GLY A 128 -7.12 -7.49 -20.47
C GLY A 128 -7.95 -7.60 -19.20
N GLY A 129 -9.22 -8.02 -19.31
CA GLY A 129 -10.10 -8.24 -18.17
C GLY A 129 -9.64 -9.38 -17.25
N SER A 130 -9.08 -10.46 -17.82
CA SER A 130 -8.56 -11.59 -17.04
C SER A 130 -7.26 -11.24 -16.31
N VAL A 131 -6.35 -10.51 -16.99
CA VAL A 131 -5.13 -9.96 -16.39
C VAL A 131 -5.48 -9.10 -15.19
N LEU A 132 -6.46 -8.21 -15.33
CA LEU A 132 -6.91 -7.35 -14.24
C LEU A 132 -7.46 -8.16 -13.06
N ARG A 133 -8.35 -9.13 -13.32
CA ARG A 133 -8.92 -9.99 -12.27
C ARG A 133 -7.87 -10.76 -11.49
N ASP A 134 -6.85 -11.30 -12.17
CA ASP A 134 -5.79 -12.05 -11.51
C ASP A 134 -4.91 -11.15 -10.63
N LEU A 135 -4.56 -9.94 -11.12
CA LEU A 135 -3.79 -8.97 -10.36
C LEU A 135 -4.53 -8.42 -9.14
N GLU A 136 -5.85 -8.24 -9.25
CA GLU A 136 -6.73 -7.87 -8.12
C GLU A 136 -6.82 -8.98 -7.05
N ARG A 137 -6.67 -10.23 -7.46
CA ARG A 137 -6.57 -11.39 -6.55
C ARG A 137 -5.16 -11.61 -5.98
N ASN A 138 -4.29 -10.60 -6.11
CA ASN A 138 -2.92 -10.60 -5.62
C ASN A 138 -1.98 -11.61 -6.30
N ALA A 139 -2.25 -12.04 -7.53
CA ALA A 139 -1.23 -12.72 -8.32
C ALA A 139 -0.03 -11.79 -8.61
N SER A 140 1.16 -12.35 -8.78
CA SER A 140 2.31 -11.53 -9.15
C SER A 140 2.21 -11.09 -10.62
N VAL A 141 2.73 -9.89 -10.93
CA VAL A 141 2.74 -9.40 -12.32
C VAL A 141 3.49 -10.35 -13.24
N LYS A 142 4.54 -11.03 -12.73
CA LYS A 142 5.33 -11.99 -13.48
C LYS A 142 4.48 -13.22 -13.85
N ASP A 143 3.83 -13.83 -12.87
CA ASP A 143 3.03 -15.05 -13.10
C ASP A 143 1.84 -14.77 -14.04
N VAL A 144 1.23 -13.59 -13.91
CA VAL A 144 0.15 -13.15 -14.80
C VAL A 144 0.68 -12.92 -16.22
N ALA A 145 1.82 -12.25 -16.38
CA ALA A 145 2.44 -12.04 -17.67
C ALA A 145 2.79 -13.36 -18.36
N GLU A 146 3.38 -14.31 -17.64
CA GLU A 146 3.70 -15.65 -18.14
C GLU A 146 2.42 -16.43 -18.51
N ARG A 147 1.39 -16.42 -17.65
CA ARG A 147 0.12 -17.10 -17.88
C ARG A 147 -0.56 -16.66 -19.18
N TYR A 148 -0.57 -15.36 -19.46
CA TYR A 148 -1.24 -14.81 -20.63
C TYR A 148 -0.32 -14.59 -21.83
N GLY A 149 0.97 -14.96 -21.72
CA GLY A 149 1.95 -14.80 -22.80
C GLY A 149 2.13 -13.34 -23.23
N ILE A 150 2.12 -12.41 -22.30
CA ILE A 150 2.30 -10.98 -22.52
C ILE A 150 3.54 -10.46 -21.81
N SER A 151 4.00 -9.27 -22.17
CA SER A 151 5.13 -8.66 -21.47
C SER A 151 4.74 -8.26 -20.06
N TRP A 152 5.73 -8.31 -19.14
CA TRP A 152 5.57 -7.84 -17.76
C TRP A 152 5.07 -6.37 -17.73
N ASN A 153 5.58 -5.53 -18.63
CA ASN A 153 5.14 -4.15 -18.73
C ASN A 153 3.67 -4.04 -19.14
N THR A 154 3.21 -4.86 -20.08
CA THR A 154 1.80 -4.88 -20.49
C THR A 154 0.89 -5.24 -19.34
N ALA A 155 1.20 -6.33 -18.60
CA ALA A 155 0.41 -6.75 -17.45
C ALA A 155 0.39 -5.68 -16.35
N ARG A 156 1.57 -5.11 -16.01
CA ARG A 156 1.66 -4.00 -15.04
C ARG A 156 0.87 -2.78 -15.49
N ASP A 157 0.98 -2.37 -16.73
CA ASP A 157 0.36 -1.14 -17.21
C ASP A 157 -1.16 -1.27 -17.28
N ILE A 158 -1.72 -2.41 -17.70
CA ILE A 158 -3.16 -2.68 -17.63
C ILE A 158 -3.66 -2.41 -16.19
N HIS A 159 -3.01 -2.97 -15.19
CA HIS A 159 -3.39 -2.79 -13.79
C HIS A 159 -3.16 -1.35 -13.31
N LYS A 160 -2.02 -0.74 -13.67
CA LYS A 160 -1.68 0.62 -13.24
C LYS A 160 -2.68 1.65 -13.77
N TYR A 161 -3.06 1.57 -15.04
CA TYR A 161 -4.06 2.48 -15.62
C TYR A 161 -5.42 2.31 -14.95
N TRP A 162 -5.82 1.06 -14.69
CA TRP A 162 -7.04 0.79 -13.97
C TRP A 162 -7.01 1.37 -12.55
N LEU A 163 -5.92 1.15 -11.81
CA LEU A 163 -5.73 1.71 -10.46
C LEU A 163 -5.76 3.24 -10.46
N GLN A 164 -5.14 3.89 -11.45
CA GLN A 164 -5.15 5.35 -11.58
C GLN A 164 -6.56 5.94 -11.71
N ALA A 165 -7.44 5.24 -12.41
CA ALA A 165 -8.82 5.69 -12.57
C ALA A 165 -9.72 5.34 -11.37
N ASN A 166 -9.36 4.32 -10.57
CA ASN A 166 -10.17 3.82 -9.45
C ASN A 166 -9.58 4.14 -8.07
N THR A 167 -8.43 4.84 -8.02
CA THR A 167 -7.75 5.16 -6.77
C THR A 167 -7.23 6.59 -6.84
N CYS A 168 -7.92 7.51 -6.18
CA CYS A 168 -7.52 8.91 -6.06
C CYS A 168 -7.27 9.27 -4.58
N PHE A 169 -6.61 10.40 -4.37
CA PHE A 169 -6.58 11.03 -3.07
C PHE A 169 -7.97 11.57 -2.75
N ASP A 170 -8.51 11.13 -1.64
CA ASP A 170 -9.77 11.63 -1.11
C ASP A 170 -9.70 11.59 0.41
N LEU A 171 -9.80 12.77 1.05
CA LEU A 171 -9.85 12.87 2.51
C LEU A 171 -11.22 12.41 3.02
N GLY A 172 -12.31 12.68 2.26
CA GLY A 172 -13.68 12.39 2.69
C GLY A 172 -13.96 13.02 4.06
N ASP A 173 -14.66 12.30 4.93
CA ASP A 173 -15.01 12.73 6.29
C ASP A 173 -13.94 12.37 7.35
N ALA A 174 -12.73 12.00 6.91
CA ALA A 174 -11.66 11.58 7.83
C ALA A 174 -11.22 12.73 8.74
N SER A 175 -11.40 12.55 10.04
CA SER A 175 -11.04 13.54 11.06
C SER A 175 -10.01 13.03 12.07
N VAL A 176 -9.83 11.72 12.17
CA VAL A 176 -8.83 11.09 13.05
C VAL A 176 -7.87 10.28 12.19
N LEU A 177 -6.67 10.78 12.03
CA LEU A 177 -5.66 10.17 11.18
C LEU A 177 -4.61 9.42 11.98
N ALA A 178 -3.96 8.46 11.34
CA ALA A 178 -2.71 7.92 11.84
C ALA A 178 -1.66 7.91 10.74
N MET A 179 -0.42 8.21 11.12
CA MET A 179 0.74 8.27 10.23
C MET A 179 1.83 7.33 10.72
N ASP A 180 2.44 6.60 9.80
CA ASP A 180 3.59 5.74 10.11
C ASP A 180 4.54 5.63 8.92
N GLU A 181 5.78 5.25 9.19
CA GLU A 181 6.82 5.09 8.20
C GLU A 181 7.16 3.61 8.02
N PHE A 182 7.32 3.20 6.78
CA PHE A 182 7.73 1.83 6.48
C PHE A 182 8.83 1.78 5.41
N SER A 183 9.68 0.75 5.49
CA SER A 183 10.75 0.54 4.51
C SER A 183 10.21 -0.04 3.21
N ILE A 184 10.51 0.60 2.06
CA ILE A 184 10.17 0.11 0.72
C ILE A 184 11.26 -0.76 0.09
N ALA A 185 12.53 -0.53 0.40
CA ALA A 185 13.65 -1.30 -0.11
C ALA A 185 14.74 -1.46 0.95
N ARG A 186 15.74 -2.29 0.67
CA ARG A 186 16.96 -2.35 1.51
C ARG A 186 17.68 -1.00 1.48
N GLY A 187 18.32 -0.65 2.59
CA GLY A 187 18.95 0.65 2.79
C GLY A 187 17.95 1.67 3.37
N GLN A 188 18.12 2.94 3.07
CA GLN A 188 17.32 4.03 3.67
C GLN A 188 16.12 4.46 2.81
N ALA A 189 15.54 3.55 2.04
CA ALA A 189 14.35 3.83 1.24
C ALA A 189 13.08 3.60 2.08
N TYR A 190 12.40 4.69 2.42
CA TYR A 190 11.17 4.69 3.23
C TYR A 190 10.00 5.27 2.44
N ALA A 191 8.80 4.99 2.93
CA ALA A 191 7.56 5.65 2.56
C ALA A 191 6.77 5.96 3.83
N THR A 192 5.94 6.99 3.77
CA THR A 192 5.00 7.37 4.82
C THR A 192 3.60 6.99 4.38
N VAL A 193 2.84 6.34 5.25
CA VAL A 193 1.42 6.03 5.06
C VAL A 193 0.57 6.91 5.96
N VAL A 194 -0.54 7.41 5.44
CA VAL A 194 -1.57 8.11 6.21
C VAL A 194 -2.87 7.35 6.06
N ILE A 195 -3.49 7.04 7.18
CA ILE A 195 -4.75 6.31 7.24
C ILE A 195 -5.82 7.12 7.95
N ASP A 196 -7.06 6.95 7.55
CA ASP A 196 -8.22 7.24 8.37
C ASP A 196 -8.37 6.13 9.41
N LEU A 197 -8.18 6.48 10.66
CA LEU A 197 -8.09 5.48 11.74
C LEU A 197 -9.42 4.75 11.99
N PRO A 198 -10.59 5.43 12.03
CA PRO A 198 -11.88 4.77 12.21
C PRO A 198 -12.21 3.75 11.12
N THR A 199 -12.08 4.13 9.85
CA THR A 199 -12.41 3.26 8.71
C THR A 199 -11.29 2.32 8.33
N ARG A 200 -10.05 2.57 8.78
CA ARG A 200 -8.81 1.87 8.37
C ARG A 200 -8.48 2.04 6.89
N ARG A 201 -9.01 3.08 6.25
CA ARG A 201 -8.74 3.42 4.86
C ARG A 201 -7.34 4.04 4.74
N VAL A 202 -6.55 3.59 3.77
CA VAL A 202 -5.31 4.29 3.42
C VAL A 202 -5.67 5.47 2.52
N ILE A 203 -5.49 6.68 3.05
CA ILE A 203 -5.80 7.93 2.36
C ILE A 203 -4.66 8.32 1.42
N TRP A 204 -3.42 8.13 1.88
CA TRP A 204 -2.25 8.59 1.16
C TRP A 204 -1.02 7.75 1.46
N VAL A 205 -0.15 7.63 0.45
CA VAL A 205 1.20 7.05 0.58
C VAL A 205 2.18 7.97 -0.12
N GLY A 206 3.17 8.47 0.62
CA GLY A 206 4.25 9.31 0.10
C GLY A 206 5.58 8.60 0.07
N LYS A 207 6.45 8.95 -0.88
CA LYS A 207 7.83 8.46 -0.92
C LYS A 207 8.67 9.27 0.06
N GLY A 208 9.39 8.56 0.95
CA GLY A 208 10.26 9.20 1.94
C GLY A 208 9.66 9.25 3.34
N LYS A 209 10.42 9.83 4.25
CA LYS A 209 10.08 10.03 5.67
C LYS A 209 10.49 11.41 6.18
N SER A 210 10.71 12.34 5.28
CA SER A 210 11.11 13.70 5.64
C SER A 210 9.91 14.61 5.90
N ASN A 211 10.15 15.72 6.55
CA ASN A 211 9.14 16.76 6.74
C ASN A 211 8.60 17.28 5.40
N THR A 212 9.42 17.30 4.35
CA THR A 212 9.00 17.72 3.01
C THR A 212 7.97 16.76 2.43
N ASP A 213 8.16 15.44 2.64
CA ASP A 213 7.26 14.42 2.11
C ASP A 213 5.88 14.51 2.78
N VAL A 214 5.83 14.66 4.12
CA VAL A 214 4.55 14.82 4.85
C VAL A 214 3.86 16.15 4.52
N LYS A 215 4.65 17.20 4.24
CA LYS A 215 4.09 18.49 3.81
C LYS A 215 3.29 18.39 2.50
N GLU A 216 3.66 17.48 1.58
CA GLU A 216 2.87 17.23 0.37
C GLU A 216 1.46 16.73 0.70
N PHE A 217 1.33 15.80 1.65
CA PHE A 217 0.03 15.33 2.11
C PHE A 217 -0.83 16.47 2.68
N LEU A 218 -0.27 17.29 3.57
CA LEU A 218 -1.00 18.40 4.19
C LEU A 218 -1.41 19.47 3.16
N LYS A 219 -0.60 19.70 2.13
CA LYS A 219 -0.99 20.56 1.01
C LYS A 219 -2.14 19.98 0.18
N LEU A 220 -2.16 18.66 -0.02
CA LEU A 220 -3.25 17.98 -0.74
C LEU A 220 -4.57 18.07 0.04
N CYS A 221 -4.54 18.06 1.38
CA CYS A 221 -5.74 18.28 2.20
C CYS A 221 -6.33 19.70 1.99
N GLY A 222 -5.49 20.67 1.70
CA GLY A 222 -5.90 22.07 1.64
C GLY A 222 -6.32 22.64 3.01
N PRO A 223 -6.68 23.92 3.10
CA PRO A 223 -7.09 24.54 4.37
C PRO A 223 -8.31 23.86 5.00
N ALA A 224 -9.38 23.66 4.24
CA ALA A 224 -10.61 23.06 4.75
C ALA A 224 -10.41 21.62 5.26
N GLY A 225 -9.65 20.81 4.51
CA GLY A 225 -9.33 19.45 4.96
C GLY A 225 -8.42 19.44 6.20
N CYS A 226 -7.49 20.38 6.31
CA CYS A 226 -6.66 20.52 7.51
C CYS A 226 -7.49 20.93 8.74
N ASP A 227 -8.48 21.80 8.58
CA ASP A 227 -9.38 22.22 9.68
C ASP A 227 -10.32 21.08 10.14
N GLN A 228 -10.68 20.18 9.23
CA GLN A 228 -11.49 18.99 9.53
C GLN A 228 -10.75 17.99 10.41
N ILE A 229 -9.40 17.96 10.37
CA ILE A 229 -8.59 17.00 11.13
C ILE A 229 -8.58 17.36 12.60
N LYS A 230 -9.15 16.51 13.45
CA LYS A 230 -9.26 16.68 14.91
C LYS A 230 -8.13 16.02 15.69
N ALA A 231 -7.59 14.90 15.16
CA ALA A 231 -6.48 14.21 15.81
C ALA A 231 -5.57 13.50 14.81
N VAL A 232 -4.28 13.42 15.13
CA VAL A 232 -3.29 12.69 14.35
C VAL A 232 -2.44 11.83 15.28
N ALA A 233 -2.54 10.51 15.11
CA ALA A 233 -1.68 9.55 15.80
C ALA A 233 -0.40 9.32 15.01
N MET A 234 0.74 9.29 15.69
CA MET A 234 2.05 9.07 15.05
C MET A 234 3.09 8.60 16.06
N ASP A 235 4.23 8.18 15.55
CA ASP A 235 5.41 7.98 16.36
C ASP A 235 5.94 9.31 16.93
N GLN A 236 6.84 9.24 17.91
CA GLN A 236 7.47 10.42 18.49
C GLN A 236 8.41 11.12 17.51
N ASN A 237 7.84 11.70 16.44
CA ASN A 237 8.53 12.48 15.43
C ASN A 237 8.21 13.97 15.62
N ALA A 238 9.16 14.72 16.21
CA ALA A 238 8.98 16.15 16.47
C ALA A 238 8.77 16.97 15.19
N GLY A 239 9.37 16.56 14.08
CA GLY A 239 9.22 17.24 12.79
C GLY A 239 7.79 17.13 12.26
N PHE A 240 7.24 15.93 12.27
CA PHE A 240 5.85 15.69 11.83
C PHE A 240 4.85 16.37 12.75
N ALA A 241 5.07 16.28 14.06
CA ALA A 241 4.23 16.97 15.03
C ALA A 241 4.21 18.50 14.83
N SER A 242 5.36 19.10 14.51
CA SER A 242 5.46 20.53 14.19
C SER A 242 4.69 20.89 12.90
N LEU A 243 4.76 20.04 11.88
CA LEU A 243 3.99 20.25 10.64
C LEU A 243 2.48 20.15 10.90
N VAL A 244 2.03 19.13 11.63
CA VAL A 244 0.62 18.99 11.97
C VAL A 244 0.13 20.21 12.75
N LYS A 245 0.85 20.67 13.77
CA LYS A 245 0.50 21.88 14.52
C LYS A 245 0.42 23.14 13.64
N ARG A 246 1.27 23.23 12.61
CA ARG A 246 1.32 24.37 11.70
C ARG A 246 0.17 24.38 10.69
N TYR A 247 -0.16 23.22 10.10
CA TYR A 247 -1.15 23.10 9.03
C TYR A 247 -2.55 22.76 9.54
N CYS A 248 -2.64 22.03 10.65
CA CYS A 248 -3.88 21.60 11.30
C CYS A 248 -3.89 22.09 12.76
N PRO A 249 -4.06 23.40 13.02
CA PRO A 249 -3.87 24.01 14.36
C PRO A 249 -4.86 23.45 15.39
N HIS A 250 -6.01 22.97 14.97
CA HIS A 250 -7.03 22.37 15.83
C HIS A 250 -6.80 20.88 16.10
N ALA A 251 -5.88 20.25 15.40
CA ALA A 251 -5.60 18.83 15.54
C ALA A 251 -4.78 18.52 16.80
N ARG A 252 -5.23 17.55 17.57
CA ARG A 252 -4.47 16.99 18.69
C ARG A 252 -3.48 15.93 18.18
N VAL A 253 -2.19 16.12 18.42
CA VAL A 253 -1.18 15.09 18.14
C VAL A 253 -1.19 14.07 19.28
N ALA A 254 -1.28 12.79 18.94
CA ALA A 254 -1.22 11.67 19.88
C ALA A 254 -0.02 10.77 19.54
N TYR A 255 0.78 10.38 20.55
CA TYR A 255 1.94 9.52 20.31
C TYR A 255 1.65 8.07 20.65
N ASP A 256 2.17 7.16 19.81
CA ASP A 256 2.04 5.73 20.04
C ASP A 256 2.67 5.28 21.35
N LEU A 257 1.82 4.68 22.20
CA LEU A 257 2.25 4.04 23.45
C LEU A 257 3.34 2.98 23.20
N PHE A 258 3.15 2.14 22.22
CA PHE A 258 4.07 1.04 21.94
C PHE A 258 5.48 1.59 21.60
N HIS A 259 5.53 2.67 20.86
CA HIS A 259 6.78 3.38 20.55
C HIS A 259 7.44 3.98 21.79
N LEU A 260 6.66 4.57 22.69
CA LEU A 260 7.17 5.09 23.96
C LEU A 260 7.74 3.97 24.84
N LEU A 261 7.02 2.86 25.00
CA LEU A 261 7.47 1.69 25.75
C LEU A 261 8.75 1.08 25.16
N ASN A 262 8.82 0.96 23.82
CA ASN A 262 10.02 0.47 23.14
C ASN A 262 11.22 1.40 23.34
N THR A 263 10.99 2.72 23.31
CA THR A 263 12.03 3.71 23.54
C THR A 263 12.51 3.68 24.99
N TYR A 264 11.60 3.56 25.96
CA TYR A 264 11.97 3.35 27.36
C TYR A 264 12.81 2.09 27.56
N ASN A 265 12.34 1.00 27.00
CA ASN A 265 13.05 -0.27 27.07
C ASN A 265 14.46 -0.20 26.49
N ARG A 266 14.63 0.43 25.33
CA ARG A 266 15.94 0.59 24.69
C ARG A 266 16.86 1.50 25.50
N ASN A 267 16.37 2.67 25.90
CA ASN A 267 17.20 3.74 26.46
C ASN A 267 17.38 3.61 27.99
N VAL A 268 16.51 2.86 28.69
CA VAL A 268 16.59 2.70 30.13
C VAL A 268 16.89 1.24 30.49
N LEU A 269 15.93 0.33 30.31
CA LEU A 269 16.09 -1.07 30.75
C LEU A 269 17.27 -1.77 30.08
N SER A 270 17.40 -1.63 28.75
CA SER A 270 18.52 -2.26 28.04
C SER A 270 19.86 -1.60 28.32
N ALA A 271 19.90 -0.29 28.52
CA ALA A 271 21.12 0.43 28.91
C ALA A 271 21.65 -0.06 30.26
N ILE A 272 20.78 -0.10 31.27
CA ILE A 272 21.13 -0.62 32.62
C ILE A 272 21.58 -2.09 32.54
N ARG A 273 20.83 -2.92 31.80
CA ARG A 273 21.16 -4.34 31.64
C ARG A 273 22.53 -4.55 30.98
N LEU A 274 22.87 -3.76 29.95
CA LEU A 274 24.16 -3.84 29.27
C LEU A 274 25.29 -3.41 30.20
N ARG A 275 25.15 -2.31 30.93
CA ARG A 275 26.11 -1.86 31.95
C ARG A 275 26.34 -2.95 32.99
N LEU A 276 25.29 -3.56 33.52
CA LEU A 276 25.43 -4.68 34.46
C LEU A 276 26.10 -5.91 33.86
N CYS A 277 25.91 -6.18 32.56
CA CYS A 277 26.63 -7.26 31.86
C CYS A 277 28.15 -6.99 31.77
N GLU A 278 28.53 -5.73 31.59
CA GLU A 278 29.94 -5.31 31.56
C GLU A 278 30.57 -5.42 32.94
N ASP A 279 29.92 -4.88 34.01
CA ASP A 279 30.36 -4.96 35.37
C ASP A 279 30.56 -6.40 35.84
N LEU A 280 29.61 -7.30 35.55
CA LEU A 280 29.72 -8.73 35.86
C LEU A 280 30.86 -9.42 35.07
N GLY A 281 31.12 -8.97 33.84
CA GLY A 281 32.27 -9.46 33.07
C GLY A 281 33.60 -9.05 33.68
N ASN A 282 33.69 -7.78 34.08
CA ASN A 282 34.91 -7.22 34.66
C ASN A 282 35.20 -7.86 36.06
N ASN A 283 34.16 -8.26 36.79
CA ASN A 283 34.26 -8.96 38.07
C ASN A 283 34.37 -10.50 37.93
N ASN A 284 34.59 -11.04 36.72
CA ASN A 284 34.69 -12.48 36.43
C ASN A 284 33.44 -13.30 36.85
N ASP A 285 32.25 -12.69 37.07
CA ASP A 285 31.00 -13.42 37.29
C ASP A 285 30.37 -13.78 35.92
N LEU A 286 30.96 -14.76 35.23
CA LEU A 286 30.50 -15.24 33.91
C LEU A 286 29.07 -15.80 33.98
N ALA A 287 28.71 -16.50 35.06
CA ALA A 287 27.38 -17.06 35.26
C ALA A 287 26.32 -15.95 35.45
N GLY A 288 26.64 -14.92 36.22
CA GLY A 288 25.81 -13.72 36.39
C GLY A 288 25.62 -12.97 35.06
N ARG A 289 26.71 -12.81 34.30
CA ARG A 289 26.68 -12.18 32.95
C ARG A 289 25.75 -12.92 32.00
N VAL A 290 25.81 -14.24 31.94
CA VAL A 290 24.92 -15.06 31.09
C VAL A 290 23.46 -14.92 31.52
N ARG A 291 23.19 -14.97 32.83
CA ARG A 291 21.84 -14.73 33.38
C ARG A 291 21.31 -13.34 33.02
N MET A 292 22.14 -12.30 33.12
CA MET A 292 21.77 -10.93 32.78
C MET A 292 21.52 -10.75 31.26
N LYS A 293 22.31 -11.39 30.39
CA LYS A 293 22.04 -11.40 28.95
C LYS A 293 20.67 -12.02 28.63
N ARG A 294 20.32 -13.17 29.25
CA ARG A 294 19.05 -13.87 29.07
C ARG A 294 17.85 -13.12 29.66
N ALA A 295 18.07 -12.25 30.66
CA ALA A 295 17.02 -11.45 31.29
C ALA A 295 16.31 -10.50 30.33
N ARG A 296 16.87 -10.20 29.15
CA ARG A 296 16.25 -9.32 28.15
C ARG A 296 14.78 -9.63 27.90
N PHE A 297 14.43 -10.90 27.70
CA PHE A 297 13.04 -11.29 27.40
C PHE A 297 12.11 -11.21 28.60
N LEU A 298 12.65 -11.39 29.81
CA LEU A 298 11.90 -11.25 31.05
C LEU A 298 11.54 -9.78 31.34
N LEU A 299 12.49 -8.89 31.09
CA LEU A 299 12.33 -7.44 31.29
C LEU A 299 11.35 -6.80 30.28
N LEU A 300 11.21 -7.39 29.09
CA LEU A 300 10.28 -6.93 28.05
C LEU A 300 8.85 -7.36 28.30
N ALA A 301 8.65 -8.46 29.01
CA ALA A 301 7.33 -9.04 29.21
C ALA A 301 6.51 -8.24 30.23
N LYS A 302 5.20 -8.11 29.99
CA LYS A 302 4.26 -7.61 30.98
C LYS A 302 4.23 -8.59 32.15
N ALA A 303 4.40 -8.12 33.40
CA ALA A 303 4.50 -8.97 34.56
C ALA A 303 3.33 -9.97 34.72
N SER A 304 2.12 -9.55 34.33
CA SER A 304 0.91 -10.38 34.37
C SER A 304 0.93 -11.58 33.40
N THR A 305 1.73 -11.52 32.35
CA THR A 305 1.78 -12.58 31.30
C THR A 305 2.83 -13.64 31.57
N LEU A 306 3.69 -13.44 32.57
CA LEU A 306 4.76 -14.40 32.93
C LEU A 306 4.21 -15.57 33.76
N CYS A 307 4.69 -16.78 33.50
CA CYS A 307 4.45 -17.94 34.38
C CYS A 307 5.14 -17.77 35.73
N LYS A 308 4.73 -18.55 36.76
CA LYS A 308 5.22 -18.46 38.14
C LYS A 308 6.76 -18.52 38.23
N GLU A 309 7.40 -19.45 37.53
CA GLU A 309 8.86 -19.62 37.52
C GLU A 309 9.60 -18.41 36.97
N LYS A 310 9.11 -17.88 35.85
CA LYS A 310 9.68 -16.68 35.23
C LYS A 310 9.49 -15.44 36.10
N ARG A 311 8.35 -15.31 36.78
CA ARG A 311 8.12 -14.24 37.78
C ARG A 311 9.10 -14.32 38.90
N THR A 312 9.31 -15.52 39.48
CA THR A 312 10.28 -15.73 40.60
C THR A 312 11.70 -15.37 40.17
N THR A 313 12.10 -15.81 38.96
CA THR A 313 13.41 -15.46 38.40
C THR A 313 13.57 -13.95 38.22
N LEU A 314 12.56 -13.31 37.63
CA LEU A 314 12.54 -11.85 37.45
C LEU A 314 12.61 -11.12 38.81
N ALA A 315 11.78 -11.50 39.75
CA ALA A 315 11.75 -10.89 41.11
C ALA A 315 13.12 -11.02 41.83
N GLY A 316 13.80 -12.16 41.69
CA GLY A 316 15.16 -12.35 42.21
C GLY A 316 16.17 -11.39 41.59
N LEU A 317 16.09 -11.23 40.26
CA LEU A 317 16.93 -10.29 39.51
C LEU A 317 16.73 -8.84 39.92
N LEU A 318 15.46 -8.42 39.98
CA LEU A 318 15.10 -7.04 40.35
C LEU A 318 15.46 -6.68 41.81
N ARG A 319 15.41 -7.65 42.73
CA ARG A 319 15.87 -7.49 44.12
C ARG A 319 17.39 -7.35 44.21
N LYS A 320 18.13 -8.15 43.44
CA LYS A 320 19.59 -8.12 43.42
C LYS A 320 20.13 -6.81 42.83
N TYR A 321 19.52 -6.32 41.74
CA TYR A 321 19.98 -5.12 41.03
C TYR A 321 18.96 -4.00 41.18
N LYS A 322 19.13 -3.19 42.22
CA LYS A 322 18.15 -2.16 42.63
C LYS A 322 17.79 -1.16 41.54
N ASP A 323 18.77 -0.68 40.74
CA ASP A 323 18.51 0.26 39.65
C ASP A 323 17.65 -0.37 38.59
N LEU A 324 17.93 -1.64 38.20
CA LEU A 324 17.11 -2.38 37.23
C LEU A 324 15.70 -2.61 37.80
N GLY A 325 15.56 -2.86 39.11
CA GLY A 325 14.29 -3.01 39.77
C GLY A 325 13.45 -1.74 39.71
N ARG A 326 14.05 -0.59 40.07
CA ARG A 326 13.41 0.74 39.97
C ARG A 326 12.97 1.07 38.55
N ALA A 327 13.87 0.89 37.59
CA ALA A 327 13.57 1.12 36.18
C ALA A 327 12.43 0.20 35.66
N TYR A 328 12.40 -1.06 36.08
CA TYR A 328 11.32 -1.98 35.71
C TYR A 328 9.97 -1.58 36.30
N LEU A 329 9.93 -1.12 37.55
CA LEU A 329 8.71 -0.60 38.16
C LEU A 329 8.18 0.62 37.38
N LEU A 330 9.05 1.56 37.05
CA LEU A 330 8.69 2.72 36.22
C LEU A 330 8.16 2.30 34.86
N TYR A 331 8.74 1.27 34.24
CA TYR A 331 8.23 0.70 32.99
C TYR A 331 6.80 0.17 33.08
N GLN A 332 6.51 -0.55 34.21
CA GLN A 332 5.17 -1.07 34.46
C GLN A 332 4.16 0.06 34.78
N GLN A 333 4.58 1.12 35.45
CA GLN A 333 3.73 2.27 35.74
C GLN A 333 3.33 3.08 34.50
N LEU A 334 4.11 3.06 33.43
CA LEU A 334 3.73 3.71 32.17
C LEU A 334 2.38 3.21 31.64
N TYR A 335 2.04 1.95 31.87
CA TYR A 335 0.72 1.42 31.46
C TYR A 335 -0.43 2.11 32.19
N GLY A 336 -0.21 2.64 33.43
CA GLY A 336 -1.21 3.36 34.17
C GLY A 336 -1.62 4.69 33.54
N VAL A 337 -0.72 5.34 32.82
CA VAL A 337 -1.02 6.59 32.08
C VAL A 337 -2.10 6.37 31.03
N TRP A 338 -2.06 5.22 30.34
CA TRP A 338 -3.05 4.89 29.29
C TRP A 338 -4.32 4.24 29.80
N ALA A 339 -4.36 3.89 31.08
CA ALA A 339 -5.59 3.43 31.74
C ALA A 339 -6.45 4.60 32.25
N ALA A 340 -5.96 5.82 32.13
CA ALA A 340 -6.67 7.04 32.57
C ALA A 340 -7.96 7.24 31.74
N LYS A 341 -9.02 7.66 32.42
CA LYS A 341 -10.36 7.85 31.87
C LYS A 341 -10.64 9.31 31.46
N SER A 342 -9.82 10.24 31.90
CA SER A 342 -9.92 11.66 31.56
C SER A 342 -8.55 12.27 31.27
N ARG A 343 -8.54 13.47 30.70
CA ARG A 343 -7.31 14.23 30.45
C ARG A 343 -6.62 14.61 31.75
N GLU A 344 -7.38 15.02 32.73
CA GLU A 344 -6.88 15.43 34.06
C GLU A 344 -6.22 14.24 34.77
N GLU A 345 -6.85 13.07 34.73
CA GLU A 345 -6.29 11.83 35.25
C GLU A 345 -4.99 11.44 34.54
N ALA A 346 -4.98 11.48 33.19
CA ALA A 346 -3.79 11.20 32.44
C ALA A 346 -2.63 12.17 32.73
N GLU A 347 -2.92 13.45 32.93
CA GLU A 347 -1.93 14.45 33.31
C GLU A 347 -1.40 14.21 34.72
N GLN A 348 -2.26 13.85 35.67
CA GLN A 348 -1.87 13.52 37.03
C GLN A 348 -1.00 12.25 37.07
N CYS A 349 -1.41 11.20 36.36
CA CYS A 349 -0.62 9.98 36.20
C CYS A 349 0.75 10.25 35.58
N TRP A 350 0.81 11.05 34.52
CA TRP A 350 2.07 11.43 33.90
C TRP A 350 2.97 12.25 34.83
N LYS A 351 2.44 13.29 35.48
CA LYS A 351 3.18 14.09 36.47
C LYS A 351 3.72 13.23 37.62
N GLY A 352 2.88 12.32 38.14
CA GLY A 352 3.26 11.35 39.15
C GLY A 352 4.40 10.46 38.68
N TRP A 353 4.29 9.90 37.47
CA TRP A 353 5.33 9.06 36.85
C TRP A 353 6.66 9.81 36.70
N VAL A 354 6.65 11.04 36.19
CA VAL A 354 7.85 11.88 36.06
C VAL A 354 8.48 12.16 37.40
N ARG A 355 7.68 12.42 38.46
CA ARG A 355 8.17 12.60 39.84
C ARG A 355 8.85 11.33 40.34
N PHE A 356 8.20 10.17 40.23
CA PHE A 356 8.79 8.89 40.63
C PHE A 356 10.07 8.56 39.88
N ALA A 357 10.12 8.88 38.57
CA ALA A 357 11.34 8.71 37.80
C ALA A 357 12.50 9.56 38.36
N LYS A 358 12.25 10.82 38.72
CA LYS A 358 13.25 11.70 39.36
C LYS A 358 13.68 11.18 40.74
N GLU A 359 12.76 10.74 41.57
CA GLU A 359 13.01 10.20 42.90
C GLU A 359 13.73 8.84 42.88
N SER A 360 13.64 8.10 41.78
CA SER A 360 14.28 6.80 41.59
C SER A 360 15.81 6.83 41.70
N LYS A 361 16.41 7.98 41.46
CA LYS A 361 17.89 8.17 41.36
C LYS A 361 18.56 7.29 40.29
N CYS A 362 17.78 6.71 39.37
CA CYS A 362 18.28 5.96 38.26
C CYS A 362 18.57 6.95 37.12
N ALA A 363 19.82 7.20 36.79
CA ALA A 363 20.24 8.25 35.83
C ALA A 363 19.54 8.13 34.48
N GLU A 364 19.47 6.92 33.91
CA GLU A 364 18.85 6.64 32.63
C GLU A 364 17.34 6.94 32.67
N ALA A 365 16.64 6.61 33.74
CA ALA A 365 15.22 6.88 33.90
C ALA A 365 14.92 8.37 34.08
N VAL A 366 15.77 9.08 34.88
CA VAL A 366 15.67 10.53 35.08
C VAL A 366 15.84 11.29 33.80
N GLU A 367 16.85 10.93 33.00
CA GLU A 367 17.12 11.56 31.73
C GLU A 367 15.99 11.32 30.72
N PHE A 368 15.53 10.08 30.63
CA PHE A 368 14.39 9.71 29.79
C PHE A 368 13.14 10.52 30.17
N ALA A 369 12.76 10.54 31.45
CA ALA A 369 11.58 11.26 31.92
C ALA A 369 11.66 12.76 31.61
N ARG A 370 12.81 13.38 31.84
CA ARG A 370 13.04 14.80 31.51
C ARG A 370 12.87 15.09 30.00
N ASN A 371 13.43 14.25 29.16
CA ASN A 371 13.36 14.41 27.70
C ASN A 371 11.92 14.20 27.20
N GLN A 372 11.20 13.21 27.71
CA GLN A 372 9.81 12.94 27.34
C GLN A 372 8.86 14.03 27.82
N ASP A 373 9.01 14.49 29.05
CA ASP A 373 8.16 15.54 29.61
C ASP A 373 8.33 16.88 28.88
N LYS A 374 9.57 17.23 28.54
CA LYS A 374 9.88 18.49 27.82
C LYS A 374 9.34 18.50 26.39
N ARG A 375 9.42 17.38 25.67
CA ARG A 375 9.20 17.36 24.21
C ARG A 375 7.88 16.75 23.78
N TYR A 376 7.36 15.78 24.54
CA TYR A 376 6.30 14.88 24.06
C TYR A 376 5.10 14.76 25.00
N ARG A 377 5.11 15.48 26.16
CA ARG A 377 4.08 15.41 27.21
C ARG A 377 2.65 15.50 26.64
N ASP A 378 2.35 16.55 25.87
CA ASP A 378 0.99 16.79 25.37
C ASP A 378 0.49 15.63 24.51
N GLY A 379 1.34 15.13 23.62
CA GLY A 379 0.98 14.00 22.76
C GLY A 379 0.86 12.67 23.50
N ILE A 380 1.61 12.47 24.60
CA ILE A 380 1.45 11.31 25.48
C ILE A 380 0.11 11.36 26.21
N VAL A 381 -0.25 12.51 26.78
CA VAL A 381 -1.54 12.73 27.44
C VAL A 381 -2.70 12.61 26.45
N ASN A 382 -2.57 13.19 25.26
CA ASN A 382 -3.58 13.05 24.21
C ASN A 382 -3.79 11.57 23.80
N ALA A 383 -2.73 10.78 23.68
CA ALA A 383 -2.85 9.36 23.34
C ALA A 383 -3.64 8.57 24.41
N ALA A 384 -3.43 8.90 25.67
CA ALA A 384 -4.17 8.29 26.79
C ALA A 384 -5.67 8.63 26.74
N THR A 385 -6.02 9.89 26.46
CA THR A 385 -7.42 10.36 26.45
C THR A 385 -8.19 9.97 25.20
N LEU A 386 -7.53 9.92 24.05
CA LEU A 386 -8.18 9.57 22.78
C LEU A 386 -8.31 8.08 22.57
N HIS A 387 -7.70 7.25 23.41
CA HIS A 387 -7.64 5.79 23.31
C HIS A 387 -7.29 5.29 21.89
N ILE A 388 -6.44 6.04 21.21
CA ILE A 388 -6.03 5.73 19.82
C ILE A 388 -5.05 4.56 19.86
N GLY A 389 -5.54 3.38 19.50
CA GLY A 389 -4.70 2.18 19.35
C GLY A 389 -3.98 2.17 18.02
N THR A 390 -2.66 2.08 18.02
CA THR A 390 -1.82 1.98 16.82
C THR A 390 -1.66 0.56 16.30
N SER A 391 -2.25 -0.44 16.95
CA SER A 391 -2.29 -1.84 16.46
C SER A 391 -2.86 -1.97 15.05
N VAL A 392 -3.74 -1.04 14.65
CA VAL A 392 -4.26 -0.93 13.28
C VAL A 392 -3.14 -0.64 12.27
N LEU A 393 -2.24 0.30 12.60
CA LEU A 393 -1.08 0.62 11.76
C LEU A 393 -0.15 -0.58 11.58
N GLU A 394 0.10 -1.34 12.65
CA GLU A 394 0.90 -2.57 12.56
C GLU A 394 0.26 -3.59 11.61
N GLY A 395 -1.05 -3.80 11.69
CA GLY A 395 -1.80 -4.67 10.79
C GLY A 395 -1.71 -4.22 9.33
N ILE A 396 -1.86 -2.92 9.07
CA ILE A 396 -1.72 -2.32 7.73
C ILE A 396 -0.28 -2.48 7.23
N ASN A 397 0.72 -2.16 8.03
CA ASN A 397 2.12 -2.32 7.66
C ASN A 397 2.49 -3.77 7.36
N ASN A 398 1.93 -4.73 8.07
CA ASN A 398 2.14 -6.15 7.79
C ASN A 398 1.53 -6.54 6.43
N LYS A 399 0.33 -6.09 6.10
CA LYS A 399 -0.27 -6.31 4.76
C LYS A 399 0.53 -5.60 3.65
N ILE A 400 1.03 -4.39 3.89
CA ILE A 400 1.93 -3.67 2.95
C ILE A 400 3.21 -4.50 2.70
N LYS A 401 3.80 -5.09 3.74
CA LYS A 401 4.96 -5.99 3.61
C LYS A 401 4.63 -7.22 2.75
N VAL A 402 3.42 -7.79 2.88
CA VAL A 402 2.96 -8.91 2.04
C VAL A 402 2.83 -8.46 0.59
N LEU A 403 2.16 -7.34 0.30
CA LEU A 403 2.07 -6.79 -1.05
C LEU A 403 3.44 -6.58 -1.68
N LYS A 404 4.40 -6.04 -0.91
CA LYS A 404 5.77 -5.85 -1.36
C LYS A 404 6.48 -7.17 -1.69
N ARG A 405 6.25 -8.23 -0.91
CA ARG A 405 6.82 -9.57 -1.16
C ARG A 405 6.23 -10.22 -2.41
N ILE A 406 4.92 -10.16 -2.61
CA ILE A 406 4.23 -10.66 -3.81
C ILE A 406 4.80 -10.01 -5.07
N GLY A 407 5.09 -8.71 -5.02
CA GLY A 407 5.68 -7.96 -6.12
C GLY A 407 7.20 -8.15 -6.29
N TYR A 408 7.86 -8.95 -5.44
CA TYR A 408 9.33 -9.05 -5.38
C TYR A 408 10.05 -7.69 -5.32
N GLY A 409 9.39 -6.70 -4.75
CA GLY A 409 9.77 -5.29 -4.74
C GLY A 409 9.13 -4.49 -5.87
N PHE A 410 9.16 -3.17 -5.74
CA PHE A 410 8.55 -2.26 -6.72
C PHE A 410 9.58 -1.21 -7.15
N ARG A 411 9.91 -1.18 -8.44
CA ARG A 411 10.72 -0.10 -9.04
C ARG A 411 9.86 1.13 -9.31
N ASP A 412 8.60 0.93 -9.69
CA ASP A 412 7.62 1.99 -9.94
C ASP A 412 6.87 2.32 -8.64
N PHE A 413 7.28 3.41 -7.99
CA PHE A 413 6.67 3.86 -6.74
C PHE A 413 5.20 4.27 -6.93
N VAL A 414 4.84 4.87 -8.07
CA VAL A 414 3.45 5.27 -8.34
C VAL A 414 2.54 4.04 -8.39
N TYR A 415 2.97 2.99 -9.08
CA TYR A 415 2.23 1.74 -9.11
C TYR A 415 2.11 1.12 -7.70
N PHE A 416 3.20 1.12 -6.92
CA PHE A 416 3.17 0.64 -5.55
C PHE A 416 2.20 1.43 -4.66
N LYS A 417 2.28 2.77 -4.68
CA LYS A 417 1.36 3.67 -3.97
C LYS A 417 -0.09 3.34 -4.28
N LEU A 418 -0.45 3.24 -5.55
CA LEU A 418 -1.80 2.93 -6.00
C LEU A 418 -2.27 1.56 -5.50
N ARG A 419 -1.42 0.53 -5.59
CA ARG A 419 -1.73 -0.81 -5.04
C ARG A 419 -1.96 -0.79 -3.54
N VAL A 420 -1.17 -0.05 -2.79
CA VAL A 420 -1.36 0.09 -1.34
C VAL A 420 -2.67 0.79 -1.05
N MET A 421 -2.94 1.94 -1.65
CA MET A 421 -4.19 2.68 -1.42
C MET A 421 -5.42 1.84 -1.77
N HIS A 422 -5.40 1.16 -2.92
CA HIS A 422 -6.50 0.30 -3.36
C HIS A 422 -6.72 -0.92 -2.44
N ALA A 423 -5.66 -1.50 -1.87
CA ALA A 423 -5.76 -2.65 -0.98
C ALA A 423 -6.42 -2.35 0.38
N PHE A 424 -6.63 -1.07 0.70
CA PHE A 424 -7.26 -0.62 1.94
C PHE A 424 -8.35 0.43 1.66
N PRO A 425 -9.47 0.03 1.06
CA PRO A 425 -10.56 0.96 0.69
C PRO A 425 -11.34 1.49 1.90
N GLY A 426 -11.05 0.99 3.10
CA GLY A 426 -11.78 1.30 4.32
C GLY A 426 -12.87 0.28 4.63
N LYS A 427 -13.40 0.38 5.84
CA LYS A 427 -14.55 -0.38 6.34
C LYS A 427 -15.58 0.60 6.91
N PRO A 428 -16.86 0.26 6.98
CA PRO A 428 -17.82 1.03 7.75
C PRO A 428 -17.32 1.24 9.18
N VAL A 429 -17.57 2.40 9.75
CA VAL A 429 -17.14 2.76 11.12
C VAL A 429 -17.78 1.79 12.11
N GLN A 430 -16.97 0.99 12.79
CA GLN A 430 -17.42 0.01 13.79
C GLN A 430 -17.13 0.46 15.23
N MET A 431 -16.41 1.59 15.41
CA MET A 431 -16.07 2.08 16.75
C MET A 431 -16.71 3.44 17.00
N PRO A 432 -17.37 3.65 18.13
CA PRO A 432 -17.70 5.00 18.57
C PRO A 432 -16.38 5.76 18.74
N LEU A 433 -16.25 6.92 18.12
CA LEU A 433 -15.20 7.89 18.46
C LEU A 433 -15.39 8.27 19.92
N ALA A 434 -14.30 8.44 20.64
CA ALA A 434 -14.39 8.99 22.01
C ALA A 434 -15.25 10.26 21.97
N ALA A 435 -16.18 10.40 22.91
CA ALA A 435 -17.17 11.49 22.93
C ALA A 435 -16.56 12.89 22.85
N ASP A 436 -15.28 13.03 23.24
CA ASP A 436 -14.53 14.29 23.19
C ASP A 436 -14.03 14.72 21.79
N LEU A 437 -14.35 13.96 20.75
CA LEU A 437 -13.97 14.27 19.35
C LEU A 437 -15.14 14.65 18.46
N VAL A 438 -16.37 14.62 18.99
CA VAL A 438 -17.61 15.05 18.29
C VAL A 438 -17.91 16.50 18.55
#